data_61f42432cb84f5b930346bc2e5be28bc
#
_entry.id   61f42432cb84f5b930346bc2e5be28bc
#
_cell.length_a   1.000
_cell.length_b   1.000
_cell.length_c   1.000
_cell.angle_alpha   90.00
_cell.angle_beta   90.00
_cell.angle_gamma   90.00
#
_symmetry.space_group_name_H-M   'P 1'
#
loop_
_entity.id
_entity.type
_entity.pdbx_description
1 polymer ?
#
loop_
_entity_poly.entity_id
_entity_poly.type
_entity_poly.pdbx_seq_one_letter_code
_entity_poly.pdbx_strand_id
1 'polypeptide(L)'
;MAISERKIFLASSSPRRRELLRQIGVGHELLVLRDAGNRGTDVDETPHDGETPRDYVLRVAIAKAQAGLLVAARRAGGIVKPVLAADTTIALDSIIIGKPDDAEDATRILQALSGRSHVVITAVVIAFAERIETRVSESTVMMSTLDDGLIRRYIATGEPMDKAGAYAVQGRAAAFISRIEGSYSGIMGLPLAETVELLAAFNIESV
;
A
#
# COMPACT_ATOMS: atom_id res chain seq x y z
N MET A 1 15.98 26.42 -6.77
CA MET A 1 15.37 25.69 -7.92
C MET A 1 13.99 25.26 -7.53
N ALA A 2 13.00 25.53 -8.34
CA ALA A 2 11.60 25.29 -7.98
C ALA A 2 11.31 23.79 -7.85
N ILE A 3 10.55 23.41 -6.82
CA ILE A 3 10.02 22.06 -6.53
C ILE A 3 9.36 21.39 -7.77
N SER A 4 9.04 22.18 -8.80
CA SER A 4 8.42 21.77 -10.04
C SER A 4 9.25 20.79 -10.90
N GLU A 5 10.58 20.79 -10.81
CA GLU A 5 11.45 20.00 -11.69
C GLU A 5 11.73 18.57 -11.18
N ARG A 6 11.33 18.24 -9.95
CA ARG A 6 11.62 16.94 -9.28
C ARG A 6 10.37 16.11 -9.02
N LYS A 7 9.32 16.28 -9.81
CA LYS A 7 8.10 15.47 -9.67
C LYS A 7 8.36 14.04 -10.14
N ILE A 8 7.85 13.11 -9.36
CA ILE A 8 7.71 11.69 -9.73
C ILE A 8 6.28 11.42 -10.20
N PHE A 9 6.08 10.30 -10.86
CA PHE A 9 4.76 9.73 -11.01
C PHE A 9 4.45 8.81 -9.83
N LEU A 10 3.22 8.86 -9.32
CA LEU A 10 2.70 7.91 -8.34
C LEU A 10 1.68 6.99 -9.01
N ALA A 11 2.06 5.73 -9.21
CA ALA A 11 1.17 4.69 -9.74
C ALA A 11 0.31 4.08 -8.62
N SER A 12 -0.62 4.89 -8.08
CA SER A 12 -1.52 4.48 -7.01
C SER A 12 -2.74 5.38 -6.92
N SER A 13 -3.92 4.79 -6.73
CA SER A 13 -5.16 5.50 -6.41
C SER A 13 -5.29 5.87 -4.92
N SER A 14 -4.44 5.31 -4.04
CA SER A 14 -4.52 5.48 -2.58
C SER A 14 -4.36 6.95 -2.14
N PRO A 15 -5.37 7.56 -1.49
CA PRO A 15 -5.25 8.89 -0.91
C PRO A 15 -4.17 8.97 0.17
N ARG A 16 -3.98 7.89 0.94
CA ARG A 16 -2.99 7.79 2.03
C ARG A 16 -1.56 7.91 1.52
N ARG A 17 -1.22 7.20 0.43
CA ARG A 17 0.11 7.30 -0.19
C ARG A 17 0.41 8.68 -0.71
N ARG A 18 -0.59 9.38 -1.25
CA ARG A 18 -0.46 10.79 -1.67
C ARG A 18 -0.15 11.70 -0.50
N GLU A 19 -0.84 11.51 0.62
CA GLU A 19 -0.63 12.31 1.83
C GLU A 19 0.76 12.08 2.41
N LEU A 20 1.20 10.84 2.51
CA LEU A 20 2.52 10.47 2.99
C LEU A 20 3.64 11.05 2.12
N LEU A 21 3.50 11.06 0.79
CA LEU A 21 4.47 11.73 -0.10
C LEU A 21 4.51 13.25 0.11
N ARG A 22 3.35 13.89 0.33
CA ARG A 22 3.32 15.32 0.65
C ARG A 22 3.99 15.63 1.98
N GLN A 23 3.81 14.77 2.98
CA GLN A 23 4.43 14.91 4.30
C GLN A 23 5.96 15.01 4.22
N ILE A 24 6.58 14.31 3.27
CA ILE A 24 8.03 14.36 3.03
C ILE A 24 8.43 15.32 1.89
N GLY A 25 7.56 16.27 1.52
CA GLY A 25 7.87 17.31 0.56
C GLY A 25 7.97 16.85 -0.91
N VAL A 26 7.59 15.61 -1.25
CA VAL A 26 7.74 15.05 -2.60
C VAL A 26 6.56 15.40 -3.49
N GLY A 27 6.80 16.27 -4.47
CA GLY A 27 5.84 16.58 -5.53
C GLY A 27 5.62 15.39 -6.46
N HIS A 28 4.35 15.04 -6.72
CA HIS A 28 4.02 13.89 -7.54
C HIS A 28 2.80 14.14 -8.44
N GLU A 29 2.74 13.42 -9.55
CA GLU A 29 1.59 13.35 -10.46
C GLU A 29 1.01 11.94 -10.43
N LEU A 30 -0.32 11.84 -10.42
CA LEU A 30 -0.98 10.54 -10.37
C LEU A 30 -0.95 9.84 -11.74
N LEU A 31 -0.60 8.57 -11.71
CA LEU A 31 -0.88 7.62 -12.77
C LEU A 31 -1.97 6.67 -12.31
N VAL A 32 -3.16 6.82 -12.86
CA VAL A 32 -4.27 5.92 -12.57
C VAL A 32 -4.08 4.65 -13.40
N LEU A 33 -3.81 3.54 -12.73
CA LEU A 33 -3.83 2.21 -13.31
C LEU A 33 -5.30 1.73 -13.36
N ARG A 34 -5.62 0.90 -14.35
CA ARG A 34 -6.96 0.30 -14.45
C ARG A 34 -7.07 -0.84 -13.46
N ASP A 35 -8.10 -0.75 -12.61
CA ASP A 35 -8.54 -1.86 -11.78
C ASP A 35 -9.41 -2.84 -12.58
N ALA A 36 -9.76 -3.99 -11.97
CA ALA A 36 -10.61 -5.00 -12.59
C ALA A 36 -11.94 -4.40 -13.08
N GLY A 37 -12.09 -4.33 -14.39
CA GLY A 37 -13.28 -3.83 -15.06
C GLY A 37 -13.41 -4.45 -16.45
N ASN A 38 -14.42 -4.02 -17.24
CA ASN A 38 -14.74 -4.58 -18.56
C ASN A 38 -13.60 -4.60 -19.60
N ARG A 39 -12.44 -4.01 -19.32
CA ARG A 39 -11.26 -3.94 -20.22
C ARG A 39 -10.00 -4.60 -19.63
N GLY A 40 -10.13 -5.40 -18.57
CA GLY A 40 -9.02 -6.03 -17.87
C GLY A 40 -8.28 -5.11 -16.90
N THR A 41 -7.49 -5.69 -16.01
CA THR A 41 -6.61 -5.00 -15.07
C THR A 41 -5.27 -4.68 -15.72
N ASP A 42 -4.61 -3.58 -15.31
CA ASP A 42 -3.22 -3.33 -15.69
C ASP A 42 -2.25 -4.22 -14.88
N VAL A 43 -2.69 -4.74 -13.71
CA VAL A 43 -1.89 -5.58 -12.81
C VAL A 43 -2.76 -6.72 -12.24
N ASP A 44 -2.25 -7.94 -12.29
CA ASP A 44 -2.85 -9.08 -11.59
C ASP A 44 -2.41 -9.08 -10.12
N GLU A 45 -3.37 -8.87 -9.23
CA GLU A 45 -3.18 -8.86 -7.78
C GLU A 45 -3.61 -10.21 -7.14
N THR A 46 -3.84 -11.26 -7.93
CA THR A 46 -4.18 -12.58 -7.40
C THR A 46 -2.95 -13.22 -6.78
N PRO A 47 -2.99 -13.69 -5.51
CA PRO A 47 -1.91 -14.48 -4.94
C PRO A 47 -1.68 -15.77 -5.73
N HIS A 48 -0.43 -16.14 -5.92
CA HIS A 48 -0.08 -17.43 -6.57
C HIS A 48 -0.02 -18.55 -5.52
N ASP A 49 -0.24 -19.79 -5.96
CA ASP A 49 -0.14 -20.96 -5.08
C ASP A 49 1.26 -21.04 -4.45
N GLY A 50 1.30 -21.12 -3.13
CA GLY A 50 2.56 -21.19 -2.38
C GLY A 50 3.37 -19.90 -2.30
N GLU A 51 2.84 -18.78 -2.81
CA GLU A 51 3.52 -17.47 -2.73
C GLU A 51 3.53 -16.96 -1.28
N THR A 52 4.72 -16.56 -0.80
CA THR A 52 4.78 -15.96 0.53
C THR A 52 4.17 -14.54 0.51
N PRO A 53 3.63 -14.04 1.64
CA PRO A 53 3.11 -12.66 1.71
C PRO A 53 4.12 -11.59 1.28
N ARG A 54 5.41 -11.83 1.57
CA ARG A 54 6.50 -10.93 1.19
C ARG A 54 6.74 -10.93 -0.32
N ASP A 55 6.78 -12.11 -0.95
CA ASP A 55 6.99 -12.24 -2.40
C ASP A 55 5.78 -11.68 -3.16
N TYR A 56 4.57 -11.96 -2.68
CA TYR A 56 3.33 -11.41 -3.22
C TYR A 56 3.35 -9.88 -3.28
N VAL A 57 3.58 -9.20 -2.14
CA VAL A 57 3.52 -7.75 -2.09
C VAL A 57 4.61 -7.10 -2.94
N LEU A 58 5.79 -7.74 -3.01
CA LEU A 58 6.90 -7.28 -3.84
C LEU A 58 6.58 -7.44 -5.34
N ARG A 59 6.08 -8.59 -5.75
CA ARG A 59 5.65 -8.86 -7.14
C ARG A 59 4.60 -7.84 -7.59
N VAL A 60 3.56 -7.65 -6.79
CA VAL A 60 2.46 -6.72 -7.11
C VAL A 60 2.97 -5.28 -7.19
N ALA A 61 3.84 -4.85 -6.27
CA ALA A 61 4.41 -3.50 -6.31
C ALA A 61 5.29 -3.27 -7.55
N ILE A 62 6.11 -4.25 -7.95
CA ILE A 62 6.92 -4.21 -9.18
C ILE A 62 6.01 -4.13 -10.40
N ALA A 63 4.99 -4.97 -10.49
CA ALA A 63 4.04 -4.97 -11.59
C ALA A 63 3.31 -3.61 -11.72
N LYS A 64 2.92 -2.99 -10.59
CA LYS A 64 2.35 -1.64 -10.56
C LYS A 64 3.32 -0.58 -11.09
N ALA A 65 4.61 -0.67 -10.74
CA ALA A 65 5.62 0.25 -11.22
C ALA A 65 5.84 0.12 -12.73
N GLN A 66 5.92 -1.11 -13.23
CA GLN A 66 6.06 -1.42 -14.67
C GLN A 66 4.84 -0.95 -15.48
N ALA A 67 3.62 -1.25 -15.01
CA ALA A 67 2.40 -0.75 -15.63
C ALA A 67 2.37 0.79 -15.63
N GLY A 68 2.82 1.43 -14.55
CA GLY A 68 2.96 2.86 -14.44
C GLY A 68 3.92 3.44 -15.50
N LEU A 69 5.07 2.80 -15.75
CA LEU A 69 5.99 3.21 -16.82
C LEU A 69 5.32 3.16 -18.20
N LEU A 70 4.55 2.10 -18.48
CA LEU A 70 3.80 1.96 -19.73
C LEU A 70 2.75 3.05 -19.90
N VAL A 71 2.03 3.39 -18.81
CA VAL A 71 1.03 4.48 -18.82
C VAL A 71 1.72 5.83 -19.02
N ALA A 72 2.85 6.07 -18.34
CA ALA A 72 3.62 7.31 -18.49
C ALA A 72 4.14 7.50 -19.92
N ALA A 73 4.67 6.45 -20.54
CA ALA A 73 5.17 6.49 -21.90
C ALA A 73 4.08 6.84 -22.95
N ARG A 74 2.83 6.48 -22.67
CA ARG A 74 1.67 6.78 -23.55
C ARG A 74 1.13 8.20 -23.37
N ARG A 75 1.47 8.89 -22.28
CA ARG A 75 1.07 10.29 -22.06
C ARG A 75 1.90 11.17 -22.98
N ALA A 76 1.23 11.90 -23.86
CA ALA A 76 1.87 12.74 -24.88
C ALA A 76 2.86 13.75 -24.25
N GLY A 77 4.03 13.91 -24.87
CA GLY A 77 5.00 14.94 -24.51
C GLY A 77 6.39 14.47 -24.08
N GLY A 78 6.64 13.15 -24.01
CA GLY A 78 8.01 12.63 -23.79
C GLY A 78 8.64 12.96 -22.42
N ILE A 79 7.85 13.45 -21.45
CA ILE A 79 8.38 13.73 -20.12
C ILE A 79 8.55 12.41 -19.38
N VAL A 80 9.80 11.99 -19.26
CA VAL A 80 10.17 10.76 -18.56
C VAL A 80 10.49 11.11 -17.10
N LYS A 81 9.70 10.59 -16.17
CA LYS A 81 9.88 10.75 -14.71
C LYS A 81 9.92 9.39 -14.03
N PRO A 82 10.63 9.27 -12.91
CA PRO A 82 10.55 8.06 -12.09
C PRO A 82 9.11 7.78 -11.67
N VAL A 83 8.74 6.50 -11.68
CA VAL A 83 7.43 6.01 -11.24
C VAL A 83 7.62 5.37 -9.87
N LEU A 84 6.92 5.87 -8.86
CA LEU A 84 6.80 5.25 -7.55
C LEU A 84 5.49 4.44 -7.51
N ALA A 85 5.61 3.19 -7.10
CA ALA A 85 4.49 2.32 -6.79
C ALA A 85 4.71 1.68 -5.43
N ALA A 86 3.64 1.22 -4.81
CA ALA A 86 3.71 0.45 -3.58
C ALA A 86 2.53 -0.53 -3.53
N ASP A 87 2.73 -1.61 -2.81
CA ASP A 87 1.65 -2.51 -2.43
C ASP A 87 1.72 -2.84 -0.95
N THR A 88 0.60 -3.20 -0.34
CA THR A 88 0.48 -3.48 1.10
C THR A 88 -0.44 -4.65 1.30
N THR A 89 0.05 -5.64 2.02
CA THR A 89 -0.75 -6.80 2.43
C THR A 89 -0.65 -7.03 3.94
N ILE A 90 -1.61 -7.78 4.47
CA ILE A 90 -1.61 -8.26 5.85
C ILE A 90 -1.43 -9.78 5.82
N ALA A 91 -0.63 -10.29 6.73
CA ALA A 91 -0.44 -11.72 6.91
C ALA A 91 -0.74 -12.13 8.36
N LEU A 92 -1.60 -13.13 8.51
CA LEU A 92 -1.86 -13.82 9.77
C LEU A 92 -1.46 -15.28 9.60
N ASP A 93 -0.52 -15.76 10.43
CA ASP A 93 0.02 -17.13 10.31
C ASP A 93 0.51 -17.47 8.89
N SER A 94 1.18 -16.51 8.24
CA SER A 94 1.64 -16.60 6.84
C SER A 94 0.53 -16.66 5.77
N ILE A 95 -0.73 -16.51 6.14
CA ILE A 95 -1.86 -16.44 5.22
C ILE A 95 -2.10 -14.99 4.85
N ILE A 96 -2.14 -14.70 3.56
CA ILE A 96 -2.45 -13.36 3.04
C ILE A 96 -3.91 -13.02 3.33
N ILE A 97 -4.13 -11.87 3.95
CA ILE A 97 -5.46 -11.31 4.18
C ILE A 97 -5.67 -10.09 3.29
N GLY A 98 -6.55 -10.24 2.33
CA GLY A 98 -6.91 -9.19 1.39
C GLY A 98 -7.89 -8.15 1.97
N LYS A 99 -8.52 -7.41 1.06
CA LYS A 99 -9.65 -6.55 1.37
C LYS A 99 -10.90 -7.42 1.55
N PRO A 100 -11.82 -7.06 2.44
CA PRO A 100 -13.08 -7.77 2.56
C PRO A 100 -13.94 -7.59 1.31
N ASP A 101 -14.58 -8.66 0.87
CA ASP A 101 -15.52 -8.63 -0.25
C ASP A 101 -16.84 -7.96 0.16
N ASP A 102 -17.28 -8.20 1.39
CA ASP A 102 -18.52 -7.67 1.97
C ASP A 102 -18.43 -7.53 3.50
N ALA A 103 -19.55 -7.18 4.13
CA ALA A 103 -19.62 -6.98 5.58
C ALA A 103 -19.45 -8.29 6.38
N GLU A 104 -19.86 -9.43 5.82
CA GLU A 104 -19.70 -10.75 6.44
C GLU A 104 -18.22 -11.15 6.43
N ASP A 105 -17.56 -10.97 5.31
CA ASP A 105 -16.12 -11.22 5.17
C ASP A 105 -15.30 -10.27 6.06
N ALA A 106 -15.68 -8.98 6.14
CA ALA A 106 -15.06 -8.05 7.08
C ALA A 106 -15.21 -8.52 8.55
N THR A 107 -16.37 -9.10 8.90
CA THR A 107 -16.60 -9.67 10.24
C THR A 107 -15.67 -10.83 10.49
N ARG A 108 -15.57 -11.77 9.55
CA ARG A 108 -14.68 -12.94 9.63
C ARG A 108 -13.21 -12.53 9.80
N ILE A 109 -12.77 -11.56 9.02
CA ILE A 109 -11.40 -11.02 9.08
C ILE A 109 -11.12 -10.41 10.45
N LEU A 110 -11.98 -9.51 10.94
CA LEU A 110 -11.79 -8.84 12.22
C LEU A 110 -11.84 -9.81 13.41
N GLN A 111 -12.69 -10.83 13.34
CA GLN A 111 -12.72 -11.92 14.35
C GLN A 111 -11.41 -12.71 14.34
N ALA A 112 -10.85 -13.02 13.16
CA ALA A 112 -9.58 -13.73 13.05
C ALA A 112 -8.38 -12.90 13.60
N LEU A 113 -8.42 -11.58 13.48
CA LEU A 113 -7.39 -10.66 13.99
C LEU A 113 -7.56 -10.31 15.47
N SER A 114 -8.75 -10.50 16.04
CA SER A 114 -9.11 -10.13 17.40
C SER A 114 -8.21 -10.79 18.45
N GLY A 115 -7.58 -9.97 19.31
CA GLY A 115 -6.68 -10.43 20.36
C GLY A 115 -5.36 -11.03 19.88
N ARG A 116 -4.99 -10.84 18.61
CA ARG A 116 -3.82 -11.46 17.98
C ARG A 116 -2.86 -10.45 17.36
N SER A 117 -1.61 -10.87 17.23
CA SER A 117 -0.62 -10.19 16.41
C SER A 117 -0.72 -10.65 14.95
N HIS A 118 -0.55 -9.73 14.04
CA HIS A 118 -0.41 -10.00 12.61
C HIS A 118 0.68 -9.11 12.01
N VAL A 119 1.14 -9.44 10.81
CA VAL A 119 2.18 -8.68 10.12
C VAL A 119 1.56 -7.88 8.99
N VAL A 120 1.92 -6.60 8.90
CA VAL A 120 1.65 -5.74 7.75
C VAL A 120 2.93 -5.57 6.95
N ILE A 121 2.88 -5.94 5.69
CA ILE A 121 4.03 -5.91 4.78
C ILE A 121 3.73 -4.91 3.68
N THR A 122 4.62 -3.94 3.49
CA THR A 122 4.52 -2.96 2.40
C THR A 122 5.80 -2.96 1.58
N ALA A 123 5.67 -3.22 0.28
CA ALA A 123 6.72 -3.02 -0.68
C ALA A 123 6.57 -1.66 -1.34
N VAL A 124 7.68 -0.93 -1.46
CA VAL A 124 7.79 0.30 -2.24
C VAL A 124 8.82 0.13 -3.34
N VAL A 125 8.50 0.62 -4.53
CA VAL A 125 9.29 0.46 -5.75
C VAL A 125 9.42 1.81 -6.42
N ILE A 126 10.62 2.14 -6.88
CA ILE A 126 10.84 3.22 -7.85
C ILE A 126 11.40 2.61 -9.13
N ALA A 127 10.77 2.90 -10.25
CA ALA A 127 11.18 2.47 -11.57
C ALA A 127 11.43 3.69 -12.47
N PHE A 128 12.56 3.67 -13.21
CA PHE A 128 12.92 4.70 -14.17
C PHE A 128 13.75 4.09 -15.29
N ALA A 129 13.28 4.18 -16.53
CA ALA A 129 13.83 3.46 -17.66
C ALA A 129 13.93 1.93 -17.34
N GLU A 130 15.14 1.37 -17.41
CA GLU A 130 15.38 -0.06 -17.11
C GLU A 130 15.75 -0.31 -15.65
N ARG A 131 15.93 0.74 -14.84
CA ARG A 131 16.30 0.61 -13.44
C ARG A 131 15.07 0.48 -12.55
N ILE A 132 15.05 -0.56 -11.74
CA ILE A 132 14.00 -0.81 -10.72
C ILE A 132 14.70 -1.03 -9.38
N GLU A 133 14.33 -0.26 -8.37
CA GLU A 133 14.81 -0.40 -7.00
C GLU A 133 13.62 -0.65 -6.07
N THR A 134 13.81 -1.49 -5.09
CA THR A 134 12.75 -1.92 -4.18
C THR A 134 13.19 -1.84 -2.73
N ARG A 135 12.23 -1.60 -1.83
CA ARG A 135 12.35 -1.79 -0.38
C ARG A 135 11.10 -2.46 0.14
N VAL A 136 11.26 -3.24 1.19
CA VAL A 136 10.13 -3.90 1.87
C VAL A 136 10.20 -3.56 3.35
N SER A 137 9.10 -3.09 3.88
CA SER A 137 8.91 -2.80 5.30
C SER A 137 7.92 -3.79 5.90
N GLU A 138 8.29 -4.39 7.03
CA GLU A 138 7.43 -5.30 7.78
C GLU A 138 7.17 -4.71 9.16
N SER A 139 5.91 -4.77 9.57
CA SER A 139 5.48 -4.23 10.86
C SER A 139 4.51 -5.18 11.53
N THR A 140 4.69 -5.38 12.83
CA THR A 140 3.77 -6.17 13.63
C THR A 140 2.72 -5.28 14.28
N VAL A 141 1.46 -5.66 14.15
CA VAL A 141 0.32 -5.00 14.80
C VAL A 141 -0.35 -5.97 15.76
N MET A 142 -0.51 -5.56 17.02
CA MET A 142 -1.26 -6.29 18.03
C MET A 142 -2.66 -5.68 18.15
N MET A 143 -3.68 -6.45 17.85
CA MET A 143 -5.07 -6.05 18.02
C MET A 143 -5.60 -6.47 19.37
N SER A 144 -6.34 -5.58 20.03
CA SER A 144 -7.07 -5.91 21.25
C SER A 144 -8.17 -6.93 20.97
N THR A 145 -8.68 -7.60 22.01
CA THR A 145 -9.85 -8.46 21.86
C THR A 145 -11.07 -7.63 21.48
N LEU A 146 -11.74 -7.99 20.41
CA LEU A 146 -12.92 -7.34 19.87
C LEU A 146 -14.16 -8.21 20.16
N ASP A 147 -15.18 -7.63 20.76
CA ASP A 147 -16.49 -8.26 20.85
C ASP A 147 -17.31 -8.07 19.55
N ASP A 148 -18.28 -8.94 19.33
CA ASP A 148 -19.12 -8.89 18.13
C ASP A 148 -19.90 -7.56 17.99
N GLY A 149 -20.24 -6.92 19.11
CA GLY A 149 -20.93 -5.62 19.11
C GLY A 149 -20.02 -4.53 18.59
N LEU A 150 -18.75 -4.52 18.98
CA LEU A 150 -17.74 -3.58 18.53
C LEU A 150 -17.44 -3.79 17.03
N ILE A 151 -17.27 -5.05 16.60
CA ILE A 151 -17.05 -5.39 15.20
C ILE A 151 -18.21 -4.87 14.32
N ARG A 152 -19.46 -5.15 14.70
CA ARG A 152 -20.64 -4.66 13.98
C ARG A 152 -20.69 -3.13 13.88
N ARG A 153 -20.44 -2.42 15.01
CA ARG A 153 -20.41 -0.95 14.99
C ARG A 153 -19.30 -0.39 14.10
N TYR A 154 -18.14 -1.04 14.09
CA TYR A 154 -17.03 -0.60 13.26
C TYR A 154 -17.33 -0.82 11.76
N ILE A 155 -17.85 -1.98 11.38
CA ILE A 155 -18.24 -2.28 9.99
C ILE A 155 -19.32 -1.30 9.49
N ALA A 156 -20.29 -0.95 10.34
CA ALA A 156 -21.33 0.01 9.99
C ALA A 156 -20.80 1.41 9.64
N THR A 157 -19.54 1.73 9.98
CA THR A 157 -18.91 2.99 9.57
C THR A 157 -18.48 3.02 8.10
N GLY A 158 -18.42 1.86 7.44
CA GLY A 158 -17.87 1.69 6.08
C GLY A 158 -16.34 1.75 6.01
N GLU A 159 -15.64 2.08 7.10
CA GLU A 159 -14.17 2.22 7.11
C GLU A 159 -13.41 0.96 6.69
N PRO A 160 -13.85 -0.28 7.01
CA PRO A 160 -13.15 -1.51 6.68
C PRO A 160 -13.02 -1.81 5.18
N MET A 161 -14.01 -1.42 4.39
CA MET A 161 -14.35 -2.07 3.11
C MET A 161 -13.32 -1.95 1.97
N ASP A 162 -12.40 -0.99 2.02
CA ASP A 162 -11.40 -0.76 0.98
C ASP A 162 -9.96 -1.08 1.46
N LYS A 163 -9.83 -1.81 2.57
CA LYS A 163 -8.55 -2.00 3.27
C LYS A 163 -8.20 -3.47 3.49
N ALA A 164 -6.97 -3.84 3.17
CA ALA A 164 -6.43 -5.14 3.56
C ALA A 164 -6.58 -5.34 5.08
N GLY A 165 -7.05 -6.52 5.49
CA GLY A 165 -7.31 -6.83 6.90
C GLY A 165 -8.51 -6.11 7.50
N ALA A 166 -9.36 -5.45 6.69
CA ALA A 166 -10.58 -4.78 7.13
C ALA A 166 -10.38 -3.71 8.22
N TYR A 167 -9.23 -2.98 8.23
CA TYR A 167 -9.03 -1.90 9.19
C TYR A 167 -8.09 -0.80 8.69
N ALA A 168 -8.15 0.37 9.33
CA ALA A 168 -7.24 1.49 9.08
C ALA A 168 -6.53 1.93 10.37
N VAL A 169 -5.19 1.80 10.41
CA VAL A 169 -4.38 2.19 11.57
C VAL A 169 -4.55 3.66 11.98
N GLN A 170 -4.78 4.55 11.02
CA GLN A 170 -5.00 5.98 11.22
C GLN A 170 -6.48 6.36 11.40
N GLY A 171 -7.39 5.38 11.34
CA GLY A 171 -8.82 5.58 11.47
C GLY A 171 -9.35 5.19 12.85
N ARG A 172 -10.62 4.83 12.90
CA ARG A 172 -11.29 4.41 14.14
C ARG A 172 -10.70 3.14 14.72
N ALA A 173 -10.14 2.26 13.86
CA ALA A 173 -9.46 1.05 14.31
C ALA A 173 -8.22 1.32 15.16
N ALA A 174 -7.68 2.52 15.17
CA ALA A 174 -6.61 2.90 16.11
C ALA A 174 -6.98 2.62 17.57
N ALA A 175 -8.28 2.71 17.92
CA ALA A 175 -8.78 2.39 19.26
C ALA A 175 -8.71 0.88 19.63
N PHE A 176 -8.49 0.02 18.65
CA PHE A 176 -8.41 -1.45 18.81
C PHE A 176 -6.99 -1.97 18.79
N ILE A 177 -6.02 -1.11 18.43
CA ILE A 177 -4.61 -1.48 18.31
C ILE A 177 -3.93 -1.17 19.64
N SER A 178 -3.44 -2.23 20.30
CA SER A 178 -2.76 -2.11 21.59
C SER A 178 -1.25 -1.90 21.47
N ARG A 179 -0.65 -2.35 20.35
CA ARG A 179 0.79 -2.20 20.10
C ARG A 179 1.09 -2.23 18.61
N ILE A 180 2.07 -1.44 18.21
CA ILE A 180 2.71 -1.45 16.89
C ILE A 180 4.21 -1.61 17.10
N GLU A 181 4.85 -2.46 16.27
CA GLU A 181 6.29 -2.62 16.19
C GLU A 181 6.71 -2.55 14.73
N GLY A 182 7.50 -1.52 14.38
CA GLY A 182 7.91 -1.23 13.00
C GLY A 182 7.45 0.13 12.49
N SER A 183 7.15 0.23 11.20
CA SER A 183 6.85 1.49 10.51
C SER A 183 5.35 1.80 10.51
N TYR A 184 4.93 2.85 11.24
CA TYR A 184 3.55 3.34 11.20
C TYR A 184 3.13 3.75 9.78
N SER A 185 4.01 4.49 9.07
CA SER A 185 3.74 4.90 7.69
C SER A 185 3.72 3.71 6.72
N GLY A 186 4.50 2.66 7.01
CA GLY A 186 4.42 1.38 6.29
C GLY A 186 3.07 0.73 6.43
N ILE A 187 2.51 0.66 7.65
CA ILE A 187 1.16 0.14 7.90
C ILE A 187 0.09 1.00 7.16
N MET A 188 0.29 2.31 7.05
CA MET A 188 -0.58 3.19 6.26
C MET A 188 -0.46 2.95 4.74
N GLY A 189 0.60 2.28 4.28
CA GLY A 189 0.80 1.86 2.90
C GLY A 189 1.93 2.52 2.13
N LEU A 190 2.81 3.31 2.80
CA LEU A 190 4.04 3.84 2.23
C LEU A 190 5.08 4.04 3.34
N PRO A 191 6.08 3.16 3.48
CA PRO A 191 7.11 3.28 4.52
C PRO A 191 8.04 4.44 4.17
N LEU A 192 7.96 5.53 4.94
CA LEU A 192 8.62 6.80 4.58
C LEU A 192 10.13 6.72 4.66
N ALA A 193 10.70 6.00 5.63
CA ALA A 193 12.15 5.85 5.74
C ALA A 193 12.73 5.16 4.49
N GLU A 194 12.18 4.02 4.13
CA GLU A 194 12.56 3.23 2.94
C GLU A 194 12.26 3.99 1.64
N THR A 195 11.19 4.80 1.64
CA THR A 195 10.85 5.65 0.49
C THR A 195 11.90 6.75 0.29
N VAL A 196 12.36 7.39 1.35
CA VAL A 196 13.43 8.41 1.30
C VAL A 196 14.73 7.81 0.79
N GLU A 197 15.11 6.63 1.24
CA GLU A 197 16.29 5.92 0.72
C GLU A 197 16.19 5.66 -0.78
N LEU A 198 15.04 5.17 -1.24
CA LEU A 198 14.81 4.95 -2.67
C LEU A 198 14.86 6.25 -3.48
N LEU A 199 14.24 7.31 -3.00
CA LEU A 199 14.26 8.62 -3.66
C LEU A 199 15.68 9.13 -3.80
N ALA A 200 16.50 9.02 -2.73
CA ALA A 200 17.90 9.40 -2.76
C ALA A 200 18.72 8.60 -3.80
N ALA A 201 18.44 7.30 -3.96
CA ALA A 201 19.08 6.46 -4.97
C ALA A 201 18.79 6.92 -6.42
N PHE A 202 17.72 7.67 -6.62
CA PHE A 202 17.36 8.29 -7.91
C PHE A 202 17.65 9.81 -7.94
N ASN A 203 18.45 10.33 -7.00
CA ASN A 203 18.78 11.75 -6.86
C ASN A 203 17.54 12.66 -6.72
N ILE A 204 16.49 12.17 -6.08
CA ILE A 204 15.27 12.92 -5.78
C ILE A 204 15.34 13.34 -4.32
N GLU A 205 15.39 14.65 -4.09
CA GLU A 205 15.38 15.19 -2.72
C GLU A 205 13.98 15.09 -2.12
N SER A 206 13.94 14.71 -0.85
CA SER A 206 12.79 14.75 0.04
C SER A 206 13.21 15.47 1.32
N VAL A 207 12.29 16.10 2.03
CA VAL A 207 12.42 16.88 3.29
C VAL A 207 13.80 17.39 3.56
#